data_c2cf709fe088b5079530130cca79ffc1
#
_entry.id   c2cf709fe088b5079530130cca79ffc1
#
_cell.length_a   1.000
_cell.length_b   1.000
_cell.length_c   1.000
_cell.angle_alpha   90.00
_cell.angle_beta   90.00
_cell.angle_gamma   90.00
#
_symmetry.space_group_name_H-M   'P 1'
#
loop_
_entity.id
_entity.type
_entity.pdbx_description
1 polymer ?
#
loop_
_entity_poly.entity_id
_entity_poly.type
_entity_poly.pdbx_seq_one_letter_code
_entity_poly.pdbx_strand_id
1 'polypeptide(L)'
;ENREVFLNQGGNTVNFSYVLAQHIAQGRIFLQKNKRKKENIMTTQTTLSRTKAPFRADHVGSFLRPESIKKARKELAEGKITKEALREIENVEITRIVDKQIALGYKGITDGEFRRSYWHFDFLENLLGFEGYLAAQGKQFHNVVTSAHSVRNIGKIAFNPEHPFFADYAFLAEAVGDRAVAKVSIPSPNQLIRLGFRNEEIYPT
;
A
#
# COMPACT_ATOMS: atom_id res chain seq x y z
N GLU A 1 -1.92 -17.31 -18.81
CA GLU A 1 -1.00 -16.14 -18.97
C GLU A 1 -1.77 -14.94 -19.52
N ASN A 2 -2.63 -14.32 -18.71
CA ASN A 2 -3.30 -13.08 -19.09
C ASN A 2 -2.52 -11.90 -18.48
N ARG A 3 -1.65 -11.29 -19.29
CA ARG A 3 -1.00 -10.02 -18.97
C ARG A 3 -1.93 -8.92 -19.43
N GLU A 4 -2.66 -8.31 -18.50
CA GLU A 4 -3.43 -7.11 -18.80
C GLU A 4 -2.51 -5.90 -18.94
N VAL A 5 -2.66 -5.21 -20.04
CA VAL A 5 -1.79 -4.13 -20.50
C VAL A 5 -2.63 -2.89 -20.70
N PHE A 6 -2.27 -1.77 -20.08
CA PHE A 6 -2.91 -0.47 -20.29
C PHE A 6 -2.07 0.42 -21.21
N LEU A 7 -2.72 1.20 -22.05
CA LEU A 7 -2.07 2.17 -22.96
C LEU A 7 -1.86 3.52 -22.26
N ASN A 8 -0.67 4.09 -22.40
CA ASN A 8 -0.44 5.48 -21.99
C ASN A 8 -0.83 6.45 -23.12
N GLN A 9 -0.79 7.77 -22.87
CA GLN A 9 -1.16 8.81 -23.85
C GLN A 9 -0.34 8.81 -25.15
N GLY A 10 0.72 8.02 -25.24
CA GLY A 10 1.53 7.85 -26.46
C GLY A 10 1.32 6.54 -27.20
N GLY A 11 0.29 5.78 -26.87
CA GLY A 11 -0.02 4.49 -27.52
C GLY A 11 0.88 3.32 -27.11
N ASN A 12 1.78 3.51 -26.16
CA ASN A 12 2.63 2.45 -25.64
C ASN A 12 1.96 1.70 -24.51
N THR A 13 2.06 0.39 -24.54
CA THR A 13 1.54 -0.49 -23.49
C THR A 13 2.38 -0.37 -22.23
N VAL A 14 1.76 0.02 -21.13
CA VAL A 14 2.43 0.11 -19.83
C VAL A 14 1.91 -1.00 -18.90
N ASN A 15 2.80 -1.89 -18.53
CA ASN A 15 2.51 -2.87 -17.49
C ASN A 15 2.58 -2.19 -16.12
N PHE A 16 1.43 -1.95 -15.48
CA PHE A 16 1.34 -1.25 -14.21
C PHE A 16 2.20 -1.88 -13.12
N SER A 17 2.23 -3.22 -13.07
CA SER A 17 3.11 -3.95 -12.14
C SER A 17 4.59 -3.71 -12.41
N TYR A 18 4.96 -3.50 -13.67
CA TYR A 18 6.33 -3.21 -14.08
C TYR A 18 6.75 -1.78 -13.72
N VAL A 19 5.87 -0.80 -13.92
CA VAL A 19 6.12 0.60 -13.56
C VAL A 19 6.22 0.76 -12.04
N LEU A 20 5.32 0.13 -11.30
CA LEU A 20 5.38 0.10 -9.83
C LEU A 20 6.67 -0.58 -9.36
N ALA A 21 7.05 -1.71 -9.97
CA ALA A 21 8.28 -2.40 -9.66
C ALA A 21 9.53 -1.58 -10.00
N GLN A 22 9.52 -0.80 -11.09
CA GLN A 22 10.64 0.08 -11.45
C GLN A 22 10.80 1.24 -10.47
N HIS A 23 9.72 1.90 -10.02
CA HIS A 23 9.79 2.97 -9.03
C HIS A 23 10.23 2.45 -7.65
N ILE A 24 9.76 1.28 -7.26
CA ILE A 24 10.25 0.57 -6.06
C ILE A 24 11.74 0.23 -6.22
N ALA A 25 12.16 -0.22 -7.40
CA ALA A 25 13.56 -0.52 -7.70
C ALA A 25 14.44 0.74 -7.71
N GLN A 26 13.92 1.88 -8.23
CA GLN A 26 14.63 3.16 -8.21
C GLN A 26 14.78 3.72 -6.80
N GLY A 27 13.77 3.57 -5.94
CA GLY A 27 13.88 3.85 -4.50
C GLY A 27 14.97 3.00 -3.84
N ARG A 28 15.07 1.72 -4.19
CA ARG A 28 16.15 0.83 -3.75
C ARG A 28 17.54 1.30 -4.23
N ILE A 29 17.64 1.76 -5.47
CA ILE A 29 18.91 2.25 -6.06
C ILE A 29 19.37 3.53 -5.36
N PHE A 30 18.45 4.42 -4.99
CA PHE A 30 18.77 5.63 -4.24
C PHE A 30 19.28 5.31 -2.84
N LEU A 31 18.66 4.35 -2.15
CA LEU A 31 19.09 3.88 -0.83
C LEU A 31 20.42 3.11 -0.89
N GLN A 32 20.68 2.34 -1.97
CA GLN A 32 21.94 1.60 -2.14
C GLN A 32 23.14 2.50 -2.47
N LYS A 33 22.96 3.62 -3.18
CA LYS A 33 24.07 4.56 -3.48
C LYS A 33 24.65 5.20 -2.23
N ASN A 34 23.86 5.35 -1.17
CA ASN A 34 24.34 5.88 0.11
C ASN A 34 25.04 4.83 0.99
N LYS A 35 24.92 3.52 0.69
CA LYS A 35 25.51 2.43 1.48
C LYS A 35 26.92 2.00 1.08
N ARG A 36 27.38 2.31 -0.13
CA ARG A 36 28.71 1.85 -0.61
C ARG A 36 29.92 2.43 0.12
N LYS A 37 29.74 3.20 1.20
CA LYS A 37 30.82 3.82 1.97
C LYS A 37 31.16 3.12 3.32
N LYS A 38 30.48 2.02 3.68
CA LYS A 38 30.77 1.28 4.93
C LYS A 38 30.62 -0.23 4.75
N GLU A 39 31.54 -0.88 4.06
CA GLU A 39 31.64 -2.35 4.11
C GLU A 39 33.10 -2.82 4.13
N ASN A 40 33.49 -3.27 5.29
CA ASN A 40 34.39 -4.37 5.51
C ASN A 40 34.16 -4.88 6.93
N ILE A 41 33.27 -5.85 7.13
CA ILE A 41 33.24 -6.72 8.32
C ILE A 41 32.71 -8.11 7.92
N MET A 42 33.47 -9.09 8.32
CA MET A 42 33.44 -10.53 8.13
C MET A 42 32.07 -11.22 8.15
N THR A 43 31.91 -12.09 7.19
CA THR A 43 30.81 -13.05 7.04
C THR A 43 30.97 -14.24 7.97
N THR A 44 30.05 -14.44 8.89
CA THR A 44 29.85 -15.73 9.56
C THR A 44 28.63 -16.41 8.92
N GLN A 45 28.84 -17.58 8.33
CA GLN A 45 27.76 -18.39 7.73
C GLN A 45 26.77 -18.80 8.79
N THR A 46 25.53 -18.38 8.65
CA THR A 46 24.39 -18.91 9.40
C THR A 46 23.37 -19.46 8.40
N THR A 47 23.03 -20.71 8.58
CA THR A 47 21.98 -21.53 7.97
C THR A 47 21.01 -20.80 7.05
N LEU A 48 20.90 -21.31 5.83
CA LEU A 48 20.05 -20.91 4.70
C LEU A 48 18.61 -20.49 5.10
N SER A 49 18.48 -19.33 5.73
CA SER A 49 17.20 -18.65 5.81
C SER A 49 16.87 -18.13 4.42
N ARG A 50 15.72 -18.54 3.87
CA ARG A 50 15.22 -18.09 2.58
C ARG A 50 15.06 -16.57 2.62
N THR A 51 15.90 -15.84 1.89
CA THR A 51 15.90 -14.37 1.84
C THR A 51 15.00 -13.81 0.74
N LYS A 52 14.46 -14.69 -0.13
CA LYS A 52 13.56 -14.34 -1.23
C LYS A 52 12.23 -15.06 -1.11
N ALA A 53 11.16 -14.38 -1.50
CA ALA A 53 9.82 -14.97 -1.60
C ALA A 53 9.80 -16.19 -2.58
N PRO A 54 8.84 -17.10 -2.43
CA PRO A 54 7.78 -17.11 -1.43
C PRO A 54 8.27 -17.57 -0.05
N PHE A 55 7.77 -16.90 1.00
CA PHE A 55 8.05 -17.29 2.38
C PHE A 55 7.02 -18.30 2.86
N ARG A 56 7.39 -19.15 3.83
CA ARG A 56 6.49 -20.19 4.34
C ARG A 56 5.39 -19.64 5.23
N ALA A 57 5.73 -18.64 6.03
CA ALA A 57 4.80 -17.91 6.89
C ALA A 57 4.81 -16.45 6.47
N ASP A 58 3.64 -15.90 6.26
CA ASP A 58 3.43 -14.54 5.79
C ASP A 58 2.09 -14.01 6.30
N HIS A 59 2.02 -12.71 6.59
CA HIS A 59 0.77 -12.06 6.96
C HIS A 59 0.11 -11.44 5.74
N VAL A 60 -1.20 -11.62 5.59
CA VAL A 60 -2.01 -11.01 4.53
C VAL A 60 -3.18 -10.26 5.17
N GLY A 61 -3.41 -9.03 4.72
CA GLY A 61 -4.47 -8.16 5.20
C GLY A 61 -4.06 -7.32 6.41
N SER A 62 -5.03 -6.66 7.03
CA SER A 62 -4.80 -5.74 8.12
C SER A 62 -4.69 -6.42 9.48
N PHE A 63 -3.82 -5.87 10.33
CA PHE A 63 -3.86 -6.14 11.77
C PHE A 63 -4.96 -5.32 12.45
N LEU A 64 -5.34 -5.74 13.66
CA LEU A 64 -6.19 -4.92 14.52
C LEU A 64 -5.49 -3.61 14.85
N ARG A 65 -6.15 -2.49 14.54
CA ARG A 65 -5.60 -1.17 14.80
C ARG A 65 -5.51 -0.92 16.30
N PRO A 66 -4.35 -0.43 16.79
CA PRO A 66 -4.18 0.00 18.18
C PRO A 66 -5.18 1.11 18.56
N GLU A 67 -5.50 1.19 19.84
CA GLU A 67 -6.41 2.22 20.37
C GLU A 67 -5.85 3.63 20.17
N SER A 68 -4.52 3.80 20.19
CA SER A 68 -3.84 5.06 19.86
C SER A 68 -4.24 5.59 18.48
N ILE A 69 -4.23 4.75 17.45
CA ILE A 69 -4.64 5.13 16.09
C ILE A 69 -6.15 5.41 16.03
N LYS A 70 -6.98 4.58 16.66
CA LYS A 70 -8.44 4.79 16.66
C LYS A 70 -8.79 6.13 17.30
N LYS A 71 -8.18 6.43 18.45
CA LYS A 71 -8.37 7.70 19.16
C LYS A 71 -7.90 8.87 18.29
N ALA A 72 -6.69 8.79 17.73
CA ALA A 72 -6.15 9.86 16.91
C ALA A 72 -6.99 10.13 15.64
N ARG A 73 -7.54 9.10 15.01
CA ARG A 73 -8.48 9.26 13.87
C ARG A 73 -9.76 9.97 14.27
N LYS A 74 -10.30 9.67 15.46
CA LYS A 74 -11.44 10.37 15.99
C LYS A 74 -11.09 11.84 16.28
N GLU A 75 -9.96 12.11 16.90
CA GLU A 75 -9.48 13.46 17.19
C GLU A 75 -9.23 14.29 15.91
N LEU A 76 -8.72 13.64 14.84
CA LEU A 76 -8.59 14.26 13.52
C LEU A 76 -9.96 14.63 12.95
N ALA A 77 -10.94 13.71 13.01
CA ALA A 77 -12.30 13.96 12.52
C ALA A 77 -13.00 15.09 13.29
N GLU A 78 -12.66 15.28 14.56
CA GLU A 78 -13.14 16.37 15.43
C GLU A 78 -12.32 17.66 15.26
N GLY A 79 -11.30 17.68 14.39
CA GLY A 79 -10.42 18.84 14.19
C GLY A 79 -9.47 19.16 15.35
N LYS A 80 -9.26 18.22 16.27
CA LYS A 80 -8.41 18.38 17.46
C LYS A 80 -6.93 18.20 17.19
N ILE A 81 -6.58 17.42 16.17
CA ILE A 81 -5.21 17.20 15.73
C ILE A 81 -5.11 17.37 14.22
N THR A 82 -3.88 17.53 13.72
CA THR A 82 -3.58 17.64 12.28
C THR A 82 -3.34 16.26 11.66
N LYS A 83 -3.33 16.21 10.32
CA LYS A 83 -2.94 14.98 9.58
C LYS A 83 -1.52 14.54 9.89
N GLU A 84 -0.61 15.50 10.07
CA GLU A 84 0.78 15.25 10.43
C GLU A 84 0.89 14.61 11.81
N ALA A 85 0.11 15.09 12.79
CA ALA A 85 0.07 14.50 14.13
C ALA A 85 -0.47 13.06 14.10
N LEU A 86 -1.52 12.79 13.31
CA LEU A 86 -1.98 11.42 13.08
C LEU A 86 -0.88 10.57 12.44
N ARG A 87 -0.17 11.11 11.43
CA ARG A 87 0.92 10.40 10.74
C ARG A 87 2.02 9.97 11.69
N GLU A 88 2.41 10.82 12.64
CA GLU A 88 3.42 10.48 13.65
C GLU A 88 2.95 9.34 14.58
N ILE A 89 1.69 9.35 15.00
CA ILE A 89 1.13 8.25 15.80
C ILE A 89 1.12 6.95 15.01
N GLU A 90 0.74 7.00 13.72
CA GLU A 90 0.79 5.85 12.83
C GLU A 90 2.22 5.35 12.62
N ASN A 91 3.20 6.25 12.47
CA ASN A 91 4.63 5.91 12.35
C ASN A 91 5.09 5.09 13.55
N VAL A 92 4.78 5.51 14.76
CA VAL A 92 5.14 4.81 16.00
C VAL A 92 4.54 3.40 16.02
N GLU A 93 3.27 3.27 15.73
CA GLU A 93 2.58 1.97 15.79
C GLU A 93 2.99 1.03 14.64
N ILE A 94 3.31 1.57 13.46
CA ILE A 94 3.85 0.78 12.35
C ILE A 94 5.24 0.28 12.69
N THR A 95 6.11 1.11 13.27
CA THR A 95 7.43 0.66 13.72
C THR A 95 7.31 -0.46 14.74
N ARG A 96 6.40 -0.32 15.71
CA ARG A 96 6.13 -1.33 16.73
C ARG A 96 5.67 -2.66 16.13
N ILE A 97 4.74 -2.65 15.16
CA ILE A 97 4.26 -3.89 14.54
C ILE A 97 5.31 -4.51 13.61
N VAL A 98 6.13 -3.71 12.96
CA VAL A 98 7.29 -4.17 12.18
C VAL A 98 8.25 -4.95 13.09
N ASP A 99 8.65 -4.37 14.20
CA ASP A 99 9.57 -5.02 15.15
C ASP A 99 8.99 -6.31 15.72
N LYS A 100 7.70 -6.33 16.03
CA LYS A 100 7.00 -7.52 16.49
C LYS A 100 6.99 -8.64 15.45
N GLN A 101 6.70 -8.33 14.18
CA GLN A 101 6.73 -9.31 13.10
C GLN A 101 8.14 -9.89 12.90
N ILE A 102 9.16 -9.03 12.96
CA ILE A 102 10.57 -9.46 12.85
C ILE A 102 10.96 -10.36 14.03
N ALA A 103 10.60 -9.98 15.25
CA ALA A 103 10.88 -10.77 16.46
C ALA A 103 10.21 -12.16 16.42
N LEU A 104 9.05 -12.28 15.77
CA LEU A 104 8.35 -13.55 15.53
C LEU A 104 8.96 -14.37 14.38
N GLY A 105 9.98 -13.87 13.71
CA GLY A 105 10.71 -14.57 12.63
C GLY A 105 10.07 -14.45 11.25
N TYR A 106 9.07 -13.57 11.05
CA TYR A 106 8.53 -13.31 9.71
C TYR A 106 9.60 -12.72 8.79
N LYS A 107 9.52 -13.07 7.51
CA LYS A 107 10.44 -12.59 6.46
C LYS A 107 9.79 -11.60 5.50
N GLY A 108 8.47 -11.65 5.37
CA GLY A 108 7.65 -10.64 4.69
C GLY A 108 6.94 -9.79 5.74
N ILE A 109 7.25 -8.50 5.81
CA ILE A 109 6.81 -7.58 6.86
C ILE A 109 5.86 -6.55 6.26
N THR A 110 4.69 -6.38 6.87
CA THR A 110 3.70 -5.38 6.47
C THR A 110 3.58 -4.25 7.49
N ASP A 111 3.03 -3.11 7.05
CA ASP A 111 2.62 -2.00 7.92
C ASP A 111 1.33 -2.27 8.69
N GLY A 112 0.73 -3.47 8.52
CA GLY A 112 -0.55 -3.83 9.11
C GLY A 112 -1.75 -3.10 8.54
N GLU A 113 -1.59 -2.37 7.42
CA GLU A 113 -2.59 -1.49 6.81
C GLU A 113 -3.11 -0.42 7.80
N PHE A 114 -2.26 0.02 8.74
CA PHE A 114 -2.66 0.91 9.81
C PHE A 114 -3.09 2.30 9.32
N ARG A 115 -2.58 2.74 8.15
CA ARG A 115 -2.95 4.02 7.55
C ARG A 115 -4.24 3.97 6.76
N ARG A 116 -4.67 2.78 6.31
CA ARG A 116 -5.82 2.63 5.42
C ARG A 116 -7.14 2.72 6.18
N SER A 117 -8.14 3.31 5.54
CA SER A 117 -9.54 3.19 5.92
C SER A 117 -10.18 1.99 5.25
N TYR A 118 -9.88 1.80 3.97
CA TYR A 118 -10.33 0.66 3.15
C TYR A 118 -9.16 0.05 2.41
N TRP A 119 -9.12 -1.29 2.34
CA TRP A 119 -8.05 -2.02 1.68
C TRP A 119 -7.93 -1.72 0.18
N HIS A 120 -9.01 -1.31 -0.47
CA HIS A 120 -9.08 -1.08 -1.92
C HIS A 120 -9.39 0.37 -2.30
N PHE A 121 -10.33 1.05 -1.63
CA PHE A 121 -10.71 2.41 -2.00
C PHE A 121 -9.55 3.40 -1.84
N ASP A 122 -8.82 3.30 -0.74
CA ASP A 122 -7.66 4.17 -0.48
C ASP A 122 -6.57 4.06 -1.57
N PHE A 123 -6.52 2.92 -2.27
CA PHE A 123 -5.65 2.77 -3.43
C PHE A 123 -6.32 3.33 -4.69
N LEU A 124 -7.57 2.97 -4.94
CA LEU A 124 -8.24 3.28 -6.19
C LEU A 124 -8.52 4.78 -6.36
N GLU A 125 -8.94 5.46 -5.30
CA GLU A 125 -9.24 6.91 -5.34
C GLU A 125 -8.01 7.78 -5.58
N ASN A 126 -6.82 7.25 -5.40
CA ASN A 126 -5.55 7.92 -5.66
C ASN A 126 -4.95 7.60 -7.05
N LEU A 127 -5.62 6.79 -7.87
CA LEU A 127 -5.29 6.66 -9.28
C LEU A 127 -5.81 7.89 -10.05
N LEU A 128 -5.04 8.39 -11.02
CA LEU A 128 -5.56 9.41 -11.94
C LEU A 128 -6.76 8.83 -12.70
N GLY A 129 -7.82 9.62 -12.85
CA GLY A 129 -9.07 9.21 -13.47
C GLY A 129 -10.06 8.54 -12.51
N PHE A 130 -9.73 8.46 -11.22
CA PHE A 130 -10.65 8.03 -10.16
C PHE A 130 -10.84 9.12 -9.11
N GLU A 131 -11.98 9.09 -8.46
CA GLU A 131 -12.24 9.90 -7.25
C GLU A 131 -13.04 9.10 -6.23
N GLY A 132 -12.79 9.39 -4.93
CA GLY A 132 -13.63 8.93 -3.84
C GLY A 132 -14.88 9.79 -3.71
N TYR A 133 -16.01 9.20 -3.34
CA TYR A 133 -17.25 9.94 -3.06
C TYR A 133 -18.09 9.25 -1.99
N LEU A 134 -19.04 10.00 -1.42
CA LEU A 134 -20.04 9.45 -0.53
C LEU A 134 -21.28 9.09 -1.32
N ALA A 135 -21.62 7.80 -1.39
CA ALA A 135 -22.86 7.32 -1.97
C ALA A 135 -24.06 7.69 -1.06
N ALA A 136 -25.26 7.71 -1.62
CA ALA A 136 -26.46 8.02 -0.85
C ALA A 136 -26.72 7.00 0.28
N GLN A 137 -26.27 5.76 0.10
CA GLN A 137 -26.43 4.69 1.08
C GLN A 137 -25.26 3.70 1.02
N GLY A 138 -24.78 3.24 2.16
CA GLY A 138 -23.80 2.15 2.26
C GLY A 138 -24.40 0.80 1.86
N LYS A 139 -23.51 -0.15 1.52
CA LYS A 139 -23.95 -1.53 1.21
C LYS A 139 -24.38 -2.22 2.52
N GLN A 140 -25.49 -2.93 2.46
CA GLN A 140 -25.95 -3.72 3.58
C GLN A 140 -25.34 -5.12 3.52
N PHE A 141 -24.66 -5.52 4.58
CA PHE A 141 -24.17 -6.88 4.79
C PHE A 141 -24.81 -7.46 6.06
N HIS A 142 -25.65 -8.48 5.88
CA HIS A 142 -26.44 -9.05 6.98
C HIS A 142 -27.17 -7.92 7.74
N ASN A 143 -26.85 -7.70 9.00
CA ASN A 143 -27.46 -6.66 9.84
C ASN A 143 -26.58 -5.42 10.01
N VAL A 144 -25.53 -5.25 9.19
CA VAL A 144 -24.59 -4.12 9.27
C VAL A 144 -24.65 -3.31 7.97
N VAL A 145 -24.92 -2.02 8.09
CA VAL A 145 -24.77 -1.06 7.00
C VAL A 145 -23.30 -0.60 6.97
N THR A 146 -22.63 -0.82 5.84
CA THR A 146 -21.25 -0.34 5.66
C THR A 146 -21.25 1.17 5.46
N SER A 147 -20.06 1.79 5.58
CA SER A 147 -19.87 3.17 5.18
C SER A 147 -20.34 3.41 3.75
N ALA A 148 -20.88 4.59 3.51
CA ALA A 148 -21.30 5.05 2.19
C ALA A 148 -20.12 5.47 1.28
N HIS A 149 -18.87 5.39 1.76
CA HIS A 149 -17.70 5.69 0.95
C HIS A 149 -17.57 4.72 -0.24
N SER A 150 -17.32 5.26 -1.40
CA SER A 150 -17.16 4.52 -2.66
C SER A 150 -16.19 5.26 -3.58
N VAL A 151 -15.85 4.67 -4.71
CA VAL A 151 -15.01 5.31 -5.75
C VAL A 151 -15.73 5.24 -7.11
N ARG A 152 -15.44 6.18 -7.98
CA ARG A 152 -15.95 6.18 -9.35
C ARG A 152 -14.88 6.61 -10.34
N ASN A 153 -15.00 6.11 -11.56
CA ASN A 153 -14.14 6.51 -12.66
C ASN A 153 -14.69 7.79 -13.30
N ILE A 154 -13.87 8.83 -13.34
CA ILE A 154 -14.20 10.16 -13.88
C ILE A 154 -13.34 10.54 -15.07
N GLY A 155 -12.35 9.73 -15.44
CA GLY A 155 -11.43 10.02 -16.53
C GLY A 155 -10.65 8.78 -16.96
N LYS A 156 -9.78 8.94 -17.95
CA LYS A 156 -8.85 7.87 -18.32
C LYS A 156 -7.94 7.53 -17.16
N ILE A 157 -7.83 6.24 -16.86
CA ILE A 157 -7.01 5.75 -15.77
C ILE A 157 -5.54 5.93 -16.13
N ALA A 158 -4.77 6.55 -15.23
CA ALA A 158 -3.36 6.71 -15.40
C ALA A 158 -2.61 6.58 -14.06
N PHE A 159 -1.30 6.39 -14.18
CA PHE A 159 -0.41 6.33 -13.04
C PHE A 159 -0.31 7.69 -12.35
N ASN A 160 -0.44 7.71 -11.02
CA ASN A 160 -0.24 8.89 -10.20
C ASN A 160 1.13 8.81 -9.52
N PRO A 161 2.13 9.66 -9.89
CA PRO A 161 3.44 9.67 -9.25
C PRO A 161 3.39 10.09 -7.78
N GLU A 162 2.37 10.86 -7.38
CA GLU A 162 2.15 11.33 -6.01
C GLU A 162 1.24 10.40 -5.20
N HIS A 163 1.07 9.15 -5.66
CA HIS A 163 0.22 8.20 -4.95
C HIS A 163 0.74 7.95 -3.53
N PRO A 164 -0.08 8.14 -2.47
CA PRO A 164 0.40 8.12 -1.08
C PRO A 164 1.03 6.79 -0.66
N PHE A 165 0.67 5.67 -1.32
CA PHE A 165 1.27 4.37 -1.02
C PHE A 165 2.77 4.30 -1.28
N PHE A 166 3.33 5.19 -2.10
CA PHE A 166 4.79 5.24 -2.29
C PHE A 166 5.49 5.74 -1.04
N ALA A 167 4.99 6.82 -0.44
CA ALA A 167 5.53 7.35 0.80
C ALA A 167 5.32 6.36 1.97
N ASP A 168 4.17 5.66 1.98
CA ASP A 168 3.88 4.63 2.98
C ASP A 168 4.81 3.44 2.86
N TYR A 169 5.06 2.98 1.62
CA TYR A 169 6.01 1.90 1.38
C TYR A 169 7.46 2.31 1.69
N ALA A 170 7.85 3.54 1.35
CA ALA A 170 9.19 4.04 1.66
C ALA A 170 9.46 4.04 3.17
N PHE A 171 8.50 4.51 3.97
CA PHE A 171 8.55 4.44 5.43
C PHE A 171 8.66 3.00 5.93
N LEU A 172 7.82 2.09 5.42
CA LEU A 172 7.87 0.68 5.80
C LEU A 172 9.23 0.06 5.46
N ALA A 173 9.74 0.32 4.25
CA ALA A 173 11.03 -0.21 3.80
C ALA A 173 12.19 0.30 4.67
N GLU A 174 12.15 1.55 5.10
CA GLU A 174 13.11 2.13 6.04
C GLU A 174 12.99 1.48 7.41
N ALA A 175 11.78 1.36 7.95
CA ALA A 175 11.54 0.73 9.25
C ALA A 175 11.98 -0.74 9.28
N VAL A 176 11.80 -1.49 8.19
CA VAL A 176 12.26 -2.88 8.07
C VAL A 176 13.77 -2.98 7.91
N GLY A 177 14.38 -2.09 7.13
CA GLY A 177 15.81 -2.09 6.81
C GLY A 177 16.25 -3.41 6.15
N ASP A 178 17.42 -3.91 6.57
CA ASP A 178 17.98 -5.17 6.07
C ASP A 178 17.52 -6.41 6.86
N ARG A 179 16.64 -6.20 7.86
CA ARG A 179 16.18 -7.27 8.77
C ARG A 179 15.22 -8.27 8.11
N ALA A 180 14.47 -7.82 7.10
CA ALA A 180 13.47 -8.61 6.40
C ALA A 180 13.10 -7.97 5.04
N VAL A 181 12.03 -8.43 4.40
CA VAL A 181 11.50 -7.88 3.15
C VAL A 181 10.22 -7.10 3.43
N ALA A 182 10.22 -5.80 3.15
CA ALA A 182 9.01 -4.98 3.21
C ALA A 182 8.00 -5.42 2.14
N LYS A 183 6.74 -5.56 2.53
CA LYS A 183 5.64 -6.01 1.67
C LYS A 183 4.44 -5.07 1.81
N VAL A 184 3.87 -4.67 0.70
CA VAL A 184 2.60 -3.94 0.62
C VAL A 184 1.61 -4.72 -0.24
N SER A 185 0.35 -4.74 0.15
CA SER A 185 -0.76 -5.28 -0.64
C SER A 185 -1.45 -4.14 -1.39
N ILE A 186 -1.78 -4.39 -2.65
CA ILE A 186 -2.59 -3.50 -3.49
C ILE A 186 -3.71 -4.31 -4.15
N PRO A 187 -4.86 -3.69 -4.46
CA PRO A 187 -5.90 -4.37 -5.22
C PRO A 187 -5.38 -4.75 -6.61
N SER A 188 -5.85 -5.89 -7.12
CA SER A 188 -5.57 -6.26 -8.51
C SER A 188 -6.34 -5.36 -9.48
N PRO A 189 -5.87 -5.15 -10.72
CA PRO A 189 -6.59 -4.40 -11.75
C PRO A 189 -8.02 -4.91 -11.99
N ASN A 190 -8.25 -6.20 -11.81
CA ASN A 190 -9.55 -6.85 -11.93
C ASN A 190 -10.61 -6.30 -10.96
N GLN A 191 -10.21 -5.70 -9.85
CA GLN A 191 -11.15 -5.06 -8.91
C GLN A 191 -11.89 -3.87 -9.55
N LEU A 192 -11.28 -3.16 -10.49
CA LEU A 192 -11.91 -2.05 -11.20
C LEU A 192 -13.12 -2.51 -12.03
N ILE A 193 -13.00 -3.67 -12.68
CA ILE A 193 -14.07 -4.26 -13.51
C ILE A 193 -15.15 -4.88 -12.62
N ARG A 194 -14.72 -5.71 -11.65
CA ARG A 194 -15.63 -6.48 -10.79
C ARG A 194 -16.57 -5.61 -9.95
N LEU A 195 -16.10 -4.45 -9.50
CA LEU A 195 -16.89 -3.56 -8.64
C LEU A 195 -17.77 -2.58 -9.43
N GLY A 196 -17.82 -2.69 -10.76
CA GLY A 196 -18.69 -1.87 -11.60
C GLY A 196 -18.26 -0.40 -11.66
N PHE A 197 -16.98 -0.12 -11.43
CA PHE A 197 -16.44 1.24 -11.46
C PHE A 197 -16.12 1.73 -12.88
N ARG A 198 -16.34 0.89 -13.90
CA ARG A 198 -16.10 1.28 -15.29
C ARG A 198 -17.07 2.39 -15.71
N ASN A 199 -16.52 3.44 -16.27
CA ASN A 199 -17.28 4.47 -16.94
C ASN A 199 -17.39 4.11 -18.43
N GLU A 200 -18.61 3.82 -18.91
CA GLU A 200 -18.85 3.37 -20.28
C GLU A 200 -18.66 4.47 -21.33
N GLU A 201 -18.78 5.74 -20.96
CA GLU A 201 -18.47 6.87 -21.84
C GLU A 201 -16.97 6.99 -22.13
N ILE A 202 -16.13 6.64 -21.12
CA ILE A 202 -14.68 6.72 -21.21
C ILE A 202 -14.09 5.42 -21.79
N TYR A 203 -14.70 4.29 -21.42
CA TYR A 203 -14.29 2.94 -21.82
C TYR A 203 -15.49 2.18 -22.39
N PRO A 204 -15.89 2.46 -23.65
CA PRO A 204 -16.97 1.72 -24.31
C PRO A 204 -16.59 0.25 -24.50
N THR A 205 -17.60 -0.63 -24.62
CA THR A 205 -17.41 -2.06 -24.91
C THR A 205 -17.00 -2.28 -26.34
#